data_707527924735c34e55c4f0de08699461
#
_entry.id   707527924735c34e55c4f0de08699461
#
_cell.length_a   1.000
_cell.length_b   1.000
_cell.length_c   1.000
_cell.angle_alpha   90.00
_cell.angle_beta   90.00
_cell.angle_gamma   90.00
#
_symmetry.space_group_name_H-M   'P 1'
#
loop_
_entity.id
_entity.type
_entity.pdbx_description
1 polymer ?
#
loop_
_entity_poly.entity_id
_entity_poly.type
_entity_poly.pdbx_seq_one_letter_code
_entity_poly.pdbx_strand_id
1 'polypeptide(L)'
;MKVLYFIVCLLLVACGGDNQPEVNQPFELKNIIVGDQQNQQTFENVAPNVAIVLEFSDAVDEASARNNIALKHEELPISCDYEFLQEKKVSVTPKEGFKILSSYKLIVNPGVKSTSGVLLSNGKVCMIKTGMDDTDKFERIPDEDLLTLVQKQTFKYFWDFGHEYSGMARERT
;
A
#
# COMPACT_ATOMS: atom_id res chain seq x y z
N MET A 1 -12.20 35.04 81.22
CA MET A 1 -12.99 34.06 80.44
C MET A 1 -12.79 34.41 78.96
N LYS A 2 -12.07 33.57 78.24
CA LYS A 2 -11.72 33.76 76.80
C LYS A 2 -12.66 32.92 76.00
N VAL A 3 -13.49 33.54 75.19
CA VAL A 3 -14.38 32.87 74.24
C VAL A 3 -13.60 32.65 72.92
N LEU A 4 -13.36 31.40 72.61
CA LEU A 4 -12.67 30.96 71.40
C LEU A 4 -13.70 30.84 70.26
N TYR A 5 -13.63 31.79 69.29
CA TYR A 5 -14.41 31.70 68.07
C TYR A 5 -13.77 30.71 67.10
N PHE A 6 -14.49 29.57 66.84
CA PHE A 6 -14.09 28.60 65.88
C PHE A 6 -14.74 28.98 64.50
N ILE A 7 -13.94 29.57 63.63
CA ILE A 7 -14.39 29.83 62.25
C ILE A 7 -14.21 28.59 61.46
N VAL A 8 -15.31 27.93 61.15
CA VAL A 8 -15.36 26.82 60.20
C VAL A 8 -15.34 27.41 58.80
N CYS A 9 -14.19 27.38 58.12
CA CYS A 9 -14.08 27.64 56.69
C CYS A 9 -14.64 26.48 55.90
N LEU A 10 -15.86 26.64 55.37
CA LEU A 10 -16.48 25.71 54.44
C LEU A 10 -15.83 25.90 53.07
N LEU A 11 -14.86 25.04 52.70
CA LEU A 11 -14.32 24.98 51.36
C LEU A 11 -15.32 24.31 50.42
N LEU A 12 -16.05 25.13 49.68
CA LEU A 12 -16.80 24.70 48.51
C LEU A 12 -15.80 24.34 47.40
N VAL A 13 -15.50 23.05 47.24
CA VAL A 13 -14.85 22.54 46.06
C VAL A 13 -15.88 22.59 44.94
N ALA A 14 -15.87 23.65 44.15
CA ALA A 14 -16.58 23.70 42.87
C ALA A 14 -15.84 22.76 41.90
N CYS A 15 -16.39 21.56 41.68
CA CYS A 15 -16.04 20.74 40.55
C CYS A 15 -16.52 21.49 39.30
N GLY A 16 -15.69 22.37 38.76
CA GLY A 16 -15.83 22.90 37.43
C GLY A 16 -15.50 21.76 36.44
N GLY A 17 -16.53 21.14 35.89
CA GLY A 17 -16.34 20.33 34.70
C GLY A 17 -15.85 21.25 33.60
N ASP A 18 -14.58 21.13 33.22
CA ASP A 18 -14.05 21.70 32.01
C ASP A 18 -14.74 21.03 30.82
N ASN A 19 -15.90 21.58 30.45
CA ASN A 19 -16.42 21.43 29.10
C ASN A 19 -15.55 22.28 28.17
N GLN A 20 -14.29 21.89 27.98
CA GLN A 20 -13.58 22.34 26.79
C GLN A 20 -14.39 21.82 25.59
N PRO A 21 -14.81 22.70 24.66
CA PRO A 21 -15.37 22.21 23.40
C PRO A 21 -14.32 21.27 22.80
N GLU A 22 -14.72 20.02 22.56
CA GLU A 22 -13.88 19.11 21.77
C GLU A 22 -13.57 19.87 20.49
N VAL A 23 -12.34 20.31 20.35
CA VAL A 23 -11.83 20.85 19.09
C VAL A 23 -11.89 19.65 18.14
N ASN A 24 -12.96 19.60 17.34
CA ASN A 24 -13.11 18.59 16.29
C ASN A 24 -11.89 18.71 15.39
N GLN A 25 -10.87 17.94 15.70
CA GLN A 25 -9.68 17.86 14.85
C GLN A 25 -10.11 17.35 13.48
N PRO A 26 -9.66 17.96 12.40
CA PRO A 26 -10.02 17.52 11.07
C PRO A 26 -9.58 16.06 10.87
N PHE A 27 -10.50 15.24 10.36
CA PHE A 27 -10.15 13.88 9.97
C PHE A 27 -9.42 13.91 8.63
N GLU A 28 -8.18 13.45 8.62
CA GLU A 28 -7.26 13.58 7.49
C GLU A 28 -6.56 12.26 7.17
N LEU A 29 -6.26 12.06 5.89
CA LEU A 29 -5.34 11.03 5.43
C LEU A 29 -3.91 11.56 5.60
N LYS A 30 -3.17 11.03 6.56
CA LYS A 30 -1.82 11.47 6.90
C LYS A 30 -0.77 10.89 5.96
N ASN A 31 -0.86 9.58 5.71
CA ASN A 31 0.14 8.88 4.91
C ASN A 31 -0.49 7.88 3.96
N ILE A 32 0.10 7.76 2.78
CA ILE A 32 -0.09 6.67 1.82
C ILE A 32 1.26 6.00 1.66
N ILE A 33 1.36 4.71 1.99
CA ILE A 33 2.58 3.93 1.95
C ILE A 33 2.38 2.78 0.96
N VAL A 34 3.31 2.63 0.03
CA VAL A 34 3.31 1.55 -0.97
C VAL A 34 4.74 1.00 -1.03
N GLY A 35 4.97 -0.16 -0.42
CA GLY A 35 6.32 -0.71 -0.24
C GLY A 35 7.19 0.19 0.64
N ASP A 36 8.31 0.63 0.10
CA ASP A 36 9.26 1.56 0.72
C ASP A 36 8.98 3.04 0.40
N GLN A 37 7.99 3.32 -0.44
CA GLN A 37 7.64 4.67 -0.88
C GLN A 37 6.48 5.24 -0.07
N GLN A 38 6.52 6.54 0.19
CA GLN A 38 5.51 7.22 0.99
C GLN A 38 5.09 8.56 0.38
N ASN A 39 3.77 8.84 0.42
CA ASN A 39 3.17 10.13 0.05
C ASN A 39 3.50 10.63 -1.36
N GLN A 40 3.75 9.74 -2.29
CA GLN A 40 3.99 10.09 -3.68
C GLN A 40 2.67 10.38 -4.42
N GLN A 41 2.73 11.25 -5.45
CA GLN A 41 1.64 11.41 -6.42
C GLN A 41 1.61 10.21 -7.38
N THR A 42 2.78 9.66 -7.68
CA THR A 42 2.97 8.43 -8.46
C THR A 42 4.00 7.57 -7.77
N PHE A 43 3.62 6.36 -7.41
CA PHE A 43 4.51 5.31 -6.92
C PHE A 43 5.03 4.53 -8.11
N GLU A 44 6.35 4.41 -8.26
CA GLU A 44 6.97 3.75 -9.41
C GLU A 44 7.72 2.49 -8.99
N ASN A 45 7.86 1.55 -9.92
CA ASN A 45 8.54 0.26 -9.69
C ASN A 45 7.99 -0.52 -8.48
N VAL A 46 6.68 -0.45 -8.27
CA VAL A 46 6.03 -1.16 -7.16
C VAL A 46 6.05 -2.67 -7.43
N ALA A 47 6.47 -3.45 -6.44
CA ALA A 47 6.48 -4.90 -6.54
C ALA A 47 5.03 -5.47 -6.60
N PRO A 48 4.80 -6.58 -7.31
CA PRO A 48 3.45 -7.13 -7.51
C PRO A 48 2.72 -7.55 -6.23
N ASN A 49 3.46 -7.87 -5.17
CA ASN A 49 2.90 -8.43 -3.92
C ASN A 49 2.86 -7.41 -2.77
N VAL A 50 2.88 -6.11 -3.09
CA VAL A 50 2.88 -5.06 -2.07
C VAL A 50 1.45 -4.67 -1.69
N ALA A 51 1.20 -4.49 -0.40
CA ALA A 51 -0.02 -3.87 0.10
C ALA A 51 0.09 -2.34 0.10
N ILE A 52 -1.03 -1.66 -0.09
CA ILE A 52 -1.15 -0.21 0.06
C ILE A 52 -1.62 0.05 1.48
N VAL A 53 -0.87 0.81 2.26
CA VAL A 53 -1.25 1.19 3.63
C VAL A 53 -1.63 2.66 3.67
N LEU A 54 -2.85 2.92 4.11
CA LEU A 54 -3.41 4.26 4.32
C LEU A 54 -3.43 4.54 5.82
N GLU A 55 -2.82 5.63 6.25
CA GLU A 55 -2.77 6.03 7.65
C GLU A 55 -3.56 7.33 7.84
N PHE A 56 -4.54 7.29 8.72
CA PHE A 56 -5.45 8.39 9.03
C PHE A 56 -5.12 9.05 10.36
N SER A 57 -5.62 10.25 10.56
CA SER A 57 -5.43 11.00 11.81
C SER A 57 -6.19 10.39 12.99
N ASP A 58 -7.28 9.68 12.73
CA ASP A 58 -8.16 9.06 13.73
C ASP A 58 -8.64 7.68 13.28
N ALA A 59 -9.33 6.97 14.18
CA ALA A 59 -9.91 5.66 13.91
C ALA A 59 -10.93 5.73 12.75
N VAL A 60 -10.87 4.75 11.86
CA VAL A 60 -11.61 4.73 10.59
C VAL A 60 -12.86 3.85 10.71
N ASP A 61 -14.01 4.34 10.25
CA ASP A 61 -15.20 3.52 10.07
C ASP A 61 -15.03 2.58 8.87
N GLU A 62 -15.04 1.28 9.15
CA GLU A 62 -14.77 0.23 8.16
C GLU A 62 -15.73 0.25 6.97
N ALA A 63 -17.02 0.46 7.23
CA ALA A 63 -18.04 0.43 6.19
C ALA A 63 -17.86 1.61 5.22
N SER A 64 -17.58 2.79 5.74
CA SER A 64 -17.32 3.98 4.93
C SER A 64 -16.02 3.83 4.12
N ALA A 65 -14.97 3.28 4.72
CA ALA A 65 -13.69 3.04 4.05
C ALA A 65 -13.86 2.10 2.85
N ARG A 66 -14.51 0.94 3.03
CA ARG A 66 -14.77 -0.03 1.95
C ARG A 66 -15.55 0.56 0.78
N ASN A 67 -16.43 1.52 1.04
CA ASN A 67 -17.28 2.16 0.03
C ASN A 67 -16.59 3.35 -0.67
N ASN A 68 -15.57 3.94 -0.05
CA ASN A 68 -14.97 5.20 -0.51
C ASN A 68 -13.48 5.09 -0.84
N ILE A 69 -12.86 3.93 -0.64
CA ILE A 69 -11.51 3.65 -1.10
C ILE A 69 -11.62 2.66 -2.26
N ALA A 70 -11.09 3.02 -3.40
CA ALA A 70 -11.14 2.19 -4.61
C ALA A 70 -9.79 2.15 -5.31
N LEU A 71 -9.48 0.99 -5.86
CA LEU A 71 -8.34 0.80 -6.75
C LEU A 71 -8.88 0.47 -8.16
N LYS A 72 -8.33 1.14 -9.17
CA LYS A 72 -8.73 0.95 -10.57
C LYS A 72 -7.53 0.53 -11.41
N HIS A 73 -7.79 -0.30 -12.40
CA HIS A 73 -6.87 -0.63 -13.48
C HIS A 73 -7.58 -0.37 -14.81
N GLU A 74 -6.97 0.40 -15.71
CA GLU A 74 -7.60 0.80 -16.98
C GLU A 74 -9.03 1.40 -16.80
N GLU A 75 -9.19 2.27 -15.79
CA GLU A 75 -10.46 2.90 -15.35
C GLU A 75 -11.53 1.92 -14.81
N LEU A 76 -11.28 0.61 -14.80
CA LEU A 76 -12.17 -0.38 -14.23
C LEU A 76 -11.83 -0.61 -12.75
N PRO A 77 -12.82 -0.67 -11.84
CA PRO A 77 -12.58 -0.99 -10.44
C PRO A 77 -12.13 -2.44 -10.32
N ILE A 78 -11.14 -2.69 -9.47
CA ILE A 78 -10.67 -4.03 -9.14
C ILE A 78 -11.06 -4.41 -7.72
N SER A 79 -11.26 -5.69 -7.50
CA SER A 79 -11.59 -6.23 -6.18
C SER A 79 -10.38 -6.19 -5.27
N CYS A 80 -10.55 -5.63 -4.05
CA CYS A 80 -9.51 -5.52 -3.05
C CYS A 80 -9.97 -6.16 -1.74
N ASP A 81 -9.02 -6.67 -0.99
CA ASP A 81 -9.16 -6.99 0.42
C ASP A 81 -8.74 -5.79 1.26
N TYR A 82 -9.48 -5.56 2.34
CA TYR A 82 -9.27 -4.45 3.25
C TYR A 82 -9.03 -5.00 4.65
N GLU A 83 -7.86 -4.70 5.21
CA GLU A 83 -7.52 -5.03 6.59
C GLU A 83 -7.38 -3.74 7.40
N PHE A 84 -8.01 -3.69 8.56
CA PHE A 84 -8.01 -2.53 9.45
C PHE A 84 -6.99 -2.78 10.56
N LEU A 85 -5.85 -2.09 10.45
CA LEU A 85 -4.71 -2.24 11.34
C LEU A 85 -4.67 -1.07 12.34
N GLN A 86 -4.62 -1.37 13.66
CA GLN A 86 -4.45 -0.35 14.70
C GLN A 86 -5.46 0.81 14.60
N GLU A 87 -6.72 0.50 14.27
CA GLU A 87 -7.86 1.45 14.15
C GLU A 87 -7.67 2.60 13.15
N LYS A 88 -6.45 3.13 12.98
CA LYS A 88 -6.11 4.29 12.14
C LYS A 88 -5.48 3.92 10.80
N LYS A 89 -5.20 2.65 10.55
CA LYS A 89 -4.54 2.18 9.33
C LYS A 89 -5.43 1.21 8.58
N VAL A 90 -5.54 1.45 7.27
CA VAL A 90 -6.25 0.57 6.35
C VAL A 90 -5.25 0.02 5.34
N SER A 91 -5.09 -1.29 5.31
CA SER A 91 -4.33 -1.99 4.28
C SER A 91 -5.28 -2.37 3.14
N VAL A 92 -4.89 -2.06 1.92
CA VAL A 92 -5.65 -2.35 0.71
C VAL A 92 -4.79 -3.22 -0.20
N THR A 93 -5.25 -4.42 -0.49
CA THR A 93 -4.52 -5.39 -1.32
C THR A 93 -5.42 -5.87 -2.45
N PRO A 94 -4.99 -5.79 -3.72
CA PRO A 94 -5.74 -6.40 -4.83
C PRO A 94 -5.86 -7.91 -4.61
N LYS A 95 -7.06 -8.48 -4.78
CA LYS A 95 -7.29 -9.93 -4.58
C LYS A 95 -6.46 -10.81 -5.50
N GLU A 96 -6.23 -10.35 -6.71
CA GLU A 96 -5.42 -11.06 -7.72
C GLU A 96 -3.96 -10.58 -7.76
N GLY A 97 -3.54 -9.73 -6.79
CA GLY A 97 -2.26 -9.04 -6.84
C GLY A 97 -2.20 -7.97 -7.92
N PHE A 98 -1.07 -7.29 -8.02
CA PHE A 98 -0.81 -6.36 -9.10
C PHE A 98 -0.21 -7.09 -10.30
N LYS A 99 -0.66 -6.77 -11.51
CA LYS A 99 0.03 -7.20 -12.74
C LYS A 99 1.34 -6.44 -12.88
N ILE A 100 2.38 -7.08 -13.39
CA ILE A 100 3.66 -6.44 -13.69
C ILE A 100 3.50 -5.41 -14.80
N LEU A 101 4.36 -4.38 -14.83
CA LEU A 101 4.40 -3.32 -15.86
C LEU A 101 3.04 -2.68 -16.14
N SER A 102 2.22 -2.50 -15.11
CA SER A 102 0.85 -2.02 -15.20
C SER A 102 0.66 -0.75 -14.36
N SER A 103 -0.38 0.02 -14.68
CA SER A 103 -0.71 1.25 -13.97
C SER A 103 -2.06 1.11 -13.27
N TYR A 104 -2.09 1.52 -12.01
CA TYR A 104 -3.28 1.52 -11.17
C TYR A 104 -3.54 2.91 -10.62
N LYS A 105 -4.80 3.24 -10.38
CA LYS A 105 -5.24 4.48 -9.78
C LYS A 105 -5.89 4.19 -8.42
N LEU A 106 -5.24 4.62 -7.34
CA LEU A 106 -5.84 4.61 -6.02
C LEU A 106 -6.66 5.88 -5.82
N ILE A 107 -7.90 5.72 -5.38
CA ILE A 107 -8.84 6.81 -5.12
C ILE A 107 -9.32 6.68 -3.68
N VAL A 108 -9.12 7.71 -2.88
CA VAL A 108 -9.69 7.86 -1.54
C VAL A 108 -10.64 9.03 -1.59
N ASN A 109 -11.94 8.77 -1.54
CA ASN A 109 -12.97 9.80 -1.61
C ASN A 109 -13.19 10.47 -0.24
N PRO A 110 -13.69 11.73 -0.20
CA PRO A 110 -14.02 12.42 1.05
C PRO A 110 -15.18 11.77 1.84
N GLY A 111 -15.84 10.77 1.27
CA GLY A 111 -16.90 10.00 1.96
C GLY A 111 -16.41 9.03 3.04
N VAL A 112 -15.08 8.83 3.18
CA VAL A 112 -14.51 8.08 4.31
C VAL A 112 -14.80 8.83 5.61
N LYS A 113 -15.20 8.10 6.66
CA LYS A 113 -15.53 8.66 7.97
C LYS A 113 -14.61 8.09 9.05
N SER A 114 -14.42 8.89 10.09
CA SER A 114 -13.89 8.36 11.35
C SER A 114 -14.97 7.58 12.10
N THR A 115 -14.59 6.79 13.09
CA THR A 115 -15.54 6.11 14.00
C THR A 115 -16.44 7.08 14.76
N SER A 116 -16.00 8.33 14.96
CA SER A 116 -16.79 9.43 15.51
C SER A 116 -17.73 10.10 14.50
N GLY A 117 -17.73 9.65 13.22
CA GLY A 117 -18.60 10.14 12.15
C GLY A 117 -18.09 11.37 11.41
N VAL A 118 -16.89 11.87 11.70
CA VAL A 118 -16.28 13.02 11.01
C VAL A 118 -15.84 12.59 9.61
N LEU A 119 -16.22 13.36 8.58
CA LEU A 119 -15.85 13.11 7.20
C LEU A 119 -14.38 13.46 6.93
N LEU A 120 -13.76 12.74 6.02
CA LEU A 120 -12.41 13.03 5.54
C LEU A 120 -12.38 14.42 4.89
N SER A 121 -11.48 15.27 5.37
CA SER A 121 -11.37 16.68 4.94
C SER A 121 -11.09 16.82 3.46
N ASN A 122 -10.22 15.97 2.90
CA ASN A 122 -9.85 16.00 1.49
C ASN A 122 -9.67 14.58 0.96
N GLY A 123 -10.22 14.31 -0.22
CA GLY A 123 -9.92 13.10 -0.96
C GLY A 123 -8.51 13.11 -1.54
N LYS A 124 -8.01 11.95 -1.90
CA LYS A 124 -6.69 11.78 -2.52
C LYS A 124 -6.77 10.82 -3.70
N VAL A 125 -6.05 11.16 -4.76
CA VAL A 125 -5.84 10.27 -5.92
C VAL A 125 -4.35 10.16 -6.15
N CYS A 126 -3.85 8.93 -6.31
CA CYS A 126 -2.47 8.69 -6.70
C CYS A 126 -2.38 7.53 -7.71
N MET A 127 -1.28 7.51 -8.45
CA MET A 127 -0.98 6.47 -9.42
C MET A 127 0.03 5.48 -8.83
N ILE A 128 -0.16 4.21 -9.15
CA ILE A 128 0.75 3.12 -8.78
C ILE A 128 1.17 2.44 -10.07
N LYS A 129 2.45 2.50 -10.39
CA LYS A 129 3.04 1.82 -11.53
C LYS A 129 3.89 0.66 -11.04
N THR A 130 3.53 -0.52 -11.44
CA THR A 130 4.26 -1.73 -11.06
C THR A 130 5.51 -1.89 -11.91
N GLY A 131 6.55 -2.39 -11.28
CA GLY A 131 7.81 -2.77 -11.93
C GLY A 131 7.76 -4.18 -12.52
N MET A 132 8.95 -4.65 -12.90
CA MET A 132 9.16 -6.06 -13.22
C MET A 132 9.20 -6.89 -11.94
N ASP A 133 8.91 -8.16 -12.09
CA ASP A 133 9.10 -9.15 -11.04
C ASP A 133 10.60 -9.52 -10.99
N ASP A 134 11.29 -9.06 -9.95
CA ASP A 134 12.73 -9.30 -9.77
C ASP A 134 13.02 -10.66 -9.13
N THR A 135 12.03 -11.51 -8.93
CA THR A 135 12.26 -12.85 -8.39
C THR A 135 13.03 -13.70 -9.39
N ASP A 136 14.08 -14.37 -8.91
CA ASP A 136 14.82 -15.33 -9.73
C ASP A 136 13.91 -16.47 -10.15
N LYS A 137 13.56 -16.48 -11.45
CA LYS A 137 12.69 -17.53 -12.04
C LYS A 137 13.46 -18.81 -12.40
N PHE A 138 14.77 -18.73 -12.33
CA PHE A 138 15.66 -19.81 -12.66
C PHE A 138 16.58 -20.13 -11.47
N GLU A 139 16.82 -21.41 -11.28
CA GLU A 139 17.81 -21.88 -10.32
C GLU A 139 19.20 -21.34 -10.70
N ARG A 140 19.90 -20.75 -9.77
CA ARG A 140 21.27 -20.31 -9.97
C ARG A 140 22.17 -21.54 -10.01
N ILE A 141 22.81 -21.77 -11.15
CA ILE A 141 23.82 -22.81 -11.33
C ILE A 141 25.22 -22.17 -11.26
N PRO A 142 26.26 -22.91 -10.83
CA PRO A 142 27.64 -22.44 -10.85
C PRO A 142 28.07 -22.01 -12.26
N ASP A 143 28.97 -21.02 -12.35
CA ASP A 143 29.42 -20.45 -13.63
C ASP A 143 29.99 -21.50 -14.58
N GLU A 144 30.74 -22.51 -14.07
CA GLU A 144 31.27 -23.61 -14.87
C GLU A 144 30.17 -24.47 -15.50
N ASP A 145 29.13 -24.77 -14.75
CA ASP A 145 27.97 -25.54 -15.24
C ASP A 145 27.18 -24.73 -16.26
N LEU A 146 27.00 -23.40 -16.01
CA LEU A 146 26.37 -22.49 -16.96
C LEU A 146 27.14 -22.44 -18.28
N LEU A 147 28.46 -22.29 -18.22
CA LEU A 147 29.31 -22.25 -19.38
C LEU A 147 29.24 -23.56 -20.18
N THR A 148 29.25 -24.70 -19.48
CA THR A 148 29.09 -26.01 -20.08
C THR A 148 27.74 -26.17 -20.77
N LEU A 149 26.66 -25.68 -20.10
CA LEU A 149 25.30 -25.71 -20.67
C LEU A 149 25.22 -24.86 -21.94
N VAL A 150 25.75 -23.62 -21.89
CA VAL A 150 25.76 -22.71 -23.05
C VAL A 150 26.53 -23.33 -24.22
N GLN A 151 27.71 -23.86 -23.98
CA GLN A 151 28.54 -24.52 -25.02
C GLN A 151 27.78 -25.69 -25.63
N LYS A 152 27.18 -26.56 -24.81
CA LYS A 152 26.40 -27.71 -25.27
C LYS A 152 25.20 -27.31 -26.12
N GLN A 153 24.43 -26.29 -25.68
CA GLN A 153 23.27 -25.82 -26.43
C GLN A 153 23.67 -25.12 -27.73
N THR A 154 24.76 -24.35 -27.73
CA THR A 154 25.31 -23.72 -28.92
C THR A 154 25.80 -24.76 -29.92
N PHE A 155 26.55 -25.78 -29.47
CA PHE A 155 27.01 -26.87 -30.34
C PHE A 155 25.82 -27.63 -30.92
N LYS A 156 24.82 -27.95 -30.09
CA LYS A 156 23.60 -28.62 -30.54
C LYS A 156 22.87 -27.81 -31.60
N TYR A 157 22.78 -26.49 -31.47
CA TYR A 157 22.18 -25.64 -32.50
C TYR A 157 22.90 -25.79 -33.85
N PHE A 158 24.25 -25.69 -33.88
CA PHE A 158 25.01 -25.83 -35.11
C PHE A 158 24.91 -27.24 -35.68
N TRP A 159 24.84 -28.27 -34.84
CA TRP A 159 24.70 -29.65 -35.26
C TRP A 159 23.33 -29.97 -35.86
N ASP A 160 22.28 -29.57 -35.18
CA ASP A 160 20.90 -29.90 -35.60
C ASP A 160 20.44 -29.07 -36.79
N PHE A 161 20.96 -27.85 -36.95
CA PHE A 161 20.58 -26.94 -38.04
C PHE A 161 21.70 -26.70 -39.07
N GLY A 162 22.75 -27.49 -39.04
CA GLY A 162 23.80 -27.45 -40.07
C GLY A 162 23.28 -27.84 -41.42
N HIS A 163 23.67 -27.08 -42.45
CA HIS A 163 23.33 -27.40 -43.81
C HIS A 163 24.18 -28.60 -44.28
N GLU A 164 23.55 -29.60 -44.88
CA GLU A 164 24.13 -30.89 -45.23
C GLU A 164 25.41 -30.79 -46.08
N TYR A 165 25.51 -29.78 -46.95
CA TYR A 165 26.68 -29.62 -47.84
C TYR A 165 27.66 -28.53 -47.42
N SER A 166 27.21 -27.47 -46.72
CA SER A 166 28.06 -26.35 -46.35
C SER A 166 28.48 -26.36 -44.88
N GLY A 167 27.79 -27.11 -44.02
CA GLY A 167 28.02 -27.15 -42.59
C GLY A 167 27.63 -25.84 -41.85
N MET A 168 27.12 -24.83 -42.56
CA MET A 168 26.70 -23.57 -41.95
C MET A 168 25.29 -23.71 -41.37
N ALA A 169 25.12 -23.25 -40.13
CA ALA A 169 23.80 -23.19 -39.53
C ALA A 169 22.92 -22.09 -40.17
N ARG A 170 21.62 -22.33 -40.26
CA ARG A 170 20.67 -21.35 -40.74
C ARG A 170 20.54 -20.20 -39.76
N GLU A 171 20.52 -18.99 -40.28
CA GLU A 171 20.38 -17.77 -39.43
C GLU A 171 18.97 -17.67 -38.81
N ARG A 172 17.96 -18.23 -39.50
CA ARG A 172 16.55 -18.26 -39.02
C ARG A 172 15.88 -19.56 -39.51
N THR A 173 15.02 -20.08 -38.66
CA THR A 173 14.09 -21.20 -38.98
C THR A 173 12.74 -20.66 -39.36
#